data_ad283ca6f32344019ec6fc565f542f29
#
_entry.id   ad283ca6f32344019ec6fc565f542f29
#
_cell.length_a   1.000
_cell.length_b   1.000
_cell.length_c   1.000
_cell.angle_alpha   90.00
_cell.angle_beta   90.00
_cell.angle_gamma   90.00
#
_symmetry.space_group_name_H-M   'P 1'
#
loop_
_entity.id
_entity.type
_entity.pdbx_description
1 polymer ?
#
loop_
_entity_poly.entity_id
_entity_poly.type
_entity_poly.pdbx_seq_one_letter_code
_entity_poly.pdbx_strand_id
1 'polypeptide(L)'
;KTILRYVNGNHSLACVVQPLPVSNFRIQRTANNQLQLSWLPMNDSLEASAVPTTYNIYIAEGRGGFDNGRSVTGTSFTFTPKPNVVYQFRVTAVNRGGESFPTNTLAACISAQAGARDVLVVDGFTRLAGPAVVDDGTRQGFDLDADMGVSLGMNAGWVGRQIDFDRSRAGSEGPGALGYCEDELAGNFFMGRQQNESVCHVADIAASGAYNVVASSVEAVENGFVKLSDYRIVDLMFGLQKDDGYSLVRYKTFSQSLRKALETYVRGNGRVLVSGAYVASDMQLDAERSFLSNVFKVGLGGQNKNISTNLVNGLGINFDIIRRPNDRHYAAQSVDIINPLAPAFCAMRYADGTDAAVAYDGADHKAFIMGFPMECINNVRSRQQVMKAVMTFLAK
;
A
#
# COMPACT_ATOMS: atom_id res chain seq x y z
N LYS A 1 3.54 -14.96 -18.56
CA LYS A 1 4.40 -14.54 -19.69
C LYS A 1 3.87 -15.18 -20.95
N THR A 2 3.33 -14.38 -21.89
CA THR A 2 2.97 -14.85 -23.23
C THR A 2 4.17 -14.67 -24.15
N ILE A 3 4.90 -15.73 -24.41
CA ILE A 3 5.96 -15.73 -25.41
C ILE A 3 5.29 -15.95 -26.75
N LEU A 4 5.07 -14.90 -27.53
CA LEU A 4 4.67 -15.00 -28.92
C LEU A 4 5.92 -15.31 -29.76
N ARG A 5 6.12 -16.59 -30.07
CA ARG A 5 7.07 -16.99 -31.10
C ARG A 5 6.37 -16.94 -32.44
N TYR A 6 6.71 -15.99 -33.26
CA TYR A 6 6.29 -15.97 -34.66
C TYR A 6 7.30 -16.74 -35.48
N VAL A 7 6.89 -17.87 -36.03
CA VAL A 7 7.66 -18.59 -37.03
C VAL A 7 6.97 -18.33 -38.36
N ASN A 8 7.56 -17.50 -39.21
CA ASN A 8 7.08 -17.29 -40.57
C ASN A 8 8.07 -17.92 -41.57
N GLY A 9 7.72 -19.06 -42.10
CA GLY A 9 8.56 -19.79 -43.05
C GLY A 9 9.92 -20.19 -42.47
N ASN A 10 10.98 -20.00 -43.20
CA ASN A 10 12.35 -20.38 -42.81
C ASN A 10 13.07 -19.28 -42.00
N HIS A 11 12.37 -18.27 -41.51
CA HIS A 11 12.97 -17.17 -40.74
C HIS A 11 12.44 -17.17 -39.28
N SER A 12 13.30 -17.47 -38.32
CA SER A 12 13.07 -17.19 -36.94
C SER A 12 13.34 -15.71 -36.72
N LEU A 13 12.30 -14.92 -36.51
CA LEU A 13 12.48 -13.57 -35.95
C LEU A 13 12.91 -13.74 -34.52
N ALA A 14 14.01 -13.10 -34.13
CA ALA A 14 14.39 -13.00 -32.74
C ALA A 14 13.28 -12.22 -32.02
N CYS A 15 12.47 -12.91 -31.22
CA CYS A 15 11.45 -12.28 -30.41
C CYS A 15 12.12 -11.56 -29.26
N VAL A 16 11.93 -10.26 -29.18
CA VAL A 16 12.32 -9.45 -28.03
C VAL A 16 11.13 -9.40 -27.08
N VAL A 17 11.34 -9.80 -25.82
CA VAL A 17 10.32 -9.76 -24.78
C VAL A 17 10.30 -8.37 -24.14
N GLN A 18 9.11 -7.86 -23.83
CA GLN A 18 8.97 -6.59 -23.11
C GLN A 18 9.69 -6.62 -21.76
N PRO A 19 10.24 -5.50 -21.27
CA PRO A 19 10.96 -5.45 -20.00
C PRO A 19 10.05 -5.74 -18.80
N LEU A 20 10.65 -6.07 -17.67
CA LEU A 20 9.99 -6.01 -16.37
C LEU A 20 9.76 -4.56 -15.94
N PRO A 21 8.75 -4.26 -15.11
CA PRO A 21 8.58 -2.97 -14.47
C PRO A 21 9.85 -2.55 -13.72
N VAL A 22 10.12 -1.26 -13.66
CA VAL A 22 11.26 -0.72 -12.91
C VAL A 22 11.05 -0.91 -11.40
N SER A 23 12.16 -0.89 -10.65
CA SER A 23 12.18 -1.03 -9.20
C SER A 23 12.69 0.25 -8.52
N ASN A 24 12.55 0.31 -7.19
CA ASN A 24 13.09 1.40 -6.35
C ASN A 24 12.63 2.80 -6.82
N PHE A 25 11.38 2.90 -7.31
CA PHE A 25 10.83 4.16 -7.76
C PHE A 25 10.65 5.11 -6.59
N ARG A 26 11.19 6.31 -6.71
CA ARG A 26 11.19 7.33 -5.66
C ARG A 26 11.14 8.73 -6.23
N ILE A 27 10.56 9.63 -5.46
CA ILE A 27 10.51 11.07 -5.74
C ILE A 27 11.22 11.79 -4.60
N GLN A 28 12.17 12.65 -4.92
CA GLN A 28 12.91 13.47 -3.96
C GLN A 28 12.81 14.95 -4.35
N ARG A 29 12.64 15.83 -3.37
CA ARG A 29 12.66 17.27 -3.59
C ARG A 29 14.12 17.75 -3.68
N THR A 30 14.43 18.52 -4.70
CA THR A 30 15.74 19.19 -4.83
C THR A 30 15.76 20.53 -4.08
N ALA A 31 16.95 21.10 -3.88
CA ALA A 31 17.12 22.41 -3.26
C ALA A 31 16.35 23.54 -3.99
N ASN A 32 16.11 23.39 -5.30
CA ASN A 32 15.39 24.34 -6.14
C ASN A 32 13.87 24.08 -6.21
N ASN A 33 13.32 23.29 -5.27
CA ASN A 33 11.91 22.86 -5.27
C ASN A 33 11.47 22.12 -6.54
N GLN A 34 12.40 21.50 -7.25
CA GLN A 34 12.09 20.55 -8.32
C GLN A 34 11.89 19.15 -7.72
N LEU A 35 11.23 18.27 -8.46
CA LEU A 35 11.06 16.87 -8.14
C LEU A 35 12.04 16.04 -8.97
N GLN A 36 12.93 15.32 -8.31
CA GLN A 36 13.79 14.33 -8.91
C GLN A 36 13.12 12.96 -8.79
N LEU A 37 12.67 12.43 -9.90
CA LEU A 37 12.20 11.05 -10.02
C LEU A 37 13.40 10.15 -10.30
N SER A 38 13.49 9.00 -9.68
CA SER A 38 14.57 8.04 -9.91
C SER A 38 14.07 6.61 -9.71
N TRP A 39 14.66 5.67 -10.43
CA TRP A 39 14.32 4.25 -10.41
C TRP A 39 15.52 3.39 -10.77
N LEU A 40 15.38 2.08 -10.72
CA LEU A 40 16.36 1.13 -11.23
C LEU A 40 15.73 0.23 -12.30
N PRO A 41 16.48 -0.16 -13.33
CA PRO A 41 16.03 -1.18 -14.27
C PRO A 41 15.89 -2.53 -13.57
N MET A 42 14.96 -3.34 -14.01
CA MET A 42 14.85 -4.73 -13.62
C MET A 42 15.30 -5.63 -14.76
N ASN A 43 16.25 -6.53 -14.47
CA ASN A 43 16.69 -7.54 -15.42
C ASN A 43 15.91 -8.83 -15.18
N ASP A 44 15.37 -9.40 -16.24
CA ASP A 44 14.79 -10.75 -16.19
C ASP A 44 15.91 -11.78 -16.28
N SER A 45 16.14 -12.53 -15.22
CA SER A 45 17.17 -13.58 -15.20
C SER A 45 16.88 -14.76 -16.13
N LEU A 46 15.62 -14.90 -16.56
CA LEU A 46 15.16 -16.00 -17.44
C LEU A 46 15.04 -15.58 -18.91
N GLU A 47 15.13 -14.26 -19.20
CA GLU A 47 14.90 -13.72 -20.54
C GLU A 47 15.86 -12.56 -20.86
N ALA A 48 16.98 -12.88 -21.47
CA ALA A 48 18.03 -11.91 -21.80
C ALA A 48 17.59 -10.80 -22.75
N SER A 49 16.54 -11.00 -23.54
CA SER A 49 16.02 -9.98 -24.47
C SER A 49 15.16 -8.92 -23.78
N ALA A 50 14.74 -9.13 -22.53
CA ALA A 50 13.85 -8.25 -21.78
C ALA A 50 14.57 -7.02 -21.17
N VAL A 51 15.73 -6.64 -21.70
CA VAL A 51 16.48 -5.48 -21.19
C VAL A 51 15.81 -4.18 -21.67
N PRO A 52 15.55 -3.22 -20.76
CA PRO A 52 14.99 -1.92 -21.13
C PRO A 52 16.02 -1.07 -21.89
N THR A 53 15.55 -0.35 -22.92
CA THR A 53 16.35 0.61 -23.69
C THR A 53 15.98 2.06 -23.39
N THR A 54 14.73 2.29 -23.00
CA THR A 54 14.17 3.60 -22.63
C THR A 54 13.12 3.44 -21.55
N TYR A 55 12.66 4.54 -20.98
CA TYR A 55 11.62 4.59 -19.96
C TYR A 55 10.62 5.68 -20.32
N ASN A 56 9.33 5.42 -20.09
CA ASN A 56 8.28 6.44 -20.19
C ASN A 56 7.84 6.89 -18.80
N ILE A 57 7.80 8.20 -18.59
CA ILE A 57 7.29 8.83 -17.39
C ILE A 57 5.92 9.43 -17.72
N TYR A 58 4.88 8.95 -17.06
CA TYR A 58 3.52 9.45 -17.16
C TYR A 58 3.21 10.36 -15.99
N ILE A 59 2.65 11.53 -16.29
CA ILE A 59 2.38 12.59 -15.32
C ILE A 59 0.89 12.93 -15.36
N ALA A 60 0.27 13.03 -14.19
CA ALA A 60 -1.06 13.57 -14.03
C ALA A 60 -1.03 14.75 -13.03
N GLU A 61 -1.84 15.77 -13.30
CA GLU A 61 -2.01 16.94 -12.44
C GLU A 61 -3.35 16.85 -11.70
N GLY A 62 -3.33 16.91 -10.37
CA GLY A 62 -4.52 16.87 -9.52
C GLY A 62 -5.30 15.56 -9.69
N ARG A 63 -6.54 15.66 -10.11
CA ARG A 63 -7.45 14.53 -10.42
C ARG A 63 -7.54 14.23 -11.93
N GLY A 64 -6.68 14.85 -12.73
CA GLY A 64 -6.63 14.63 -14.18
C GLY A 64 -6.13 13.23 -14.55
N GLY A 65 -6.31 12.87 -15.81
CA GLY A 65 -5.70 11.67 -16.38
C GLY A 65 -4.19 11.86 -16.60
N PHE A 66 -3.49 10.75 -16.80
CA PHE A 66 -2.08 10.78 -17.20
C PHE A 66 -1.92 11.34 -18.62
N ASP A 67 -0.82 12.04 -18.84
CA ASP A 67 -0.39 12.48 -20.16
C ASP A 67 0.03 11.30 -21.07
N ASN A 68 0.48 11.59 -22.28
CA ASN A 68 0.92 10.57 -23.24
C ASN A 68 2.32 9.98 -22.94
N GLY A 69 2.90 10.35 -21.79
CA GLY A 69 4.22 9.90 -21.38
C GLY A 69 5.37 10.67 -22.03
N ARG A 70 6.48 10.72 -21.34
CA ARG A 70 7.75 11.33 -21.79
C ARG A 70 8.84 10.29 -21.77
N SER A 71 9.45 10.04 -22.93
CA SER A 71 10.50 9.04 -23.06
C SER A 71 11.86 9.60 -22.66
N VAL A 72 12.61 8.84 -21.86
CA VAL A 72 13.99 9.12 -21.46
C VAL A 72 14.85 7.87 -21.57
N THR A 73 16.15 8.03 -21.76
CA THR A 73 17.10 6.91 -21.79
C THR A 73 17.78 6.64 -20.45
N GLY A 74 17.79 7.64 -19.55
CA GLY A 74 18.35 7.51 -18.20
C GLY A 74 17.34 6.98 -17.20
N THR A 75 17.81 6.68 -15.99
CA THR A 75 17.02 6.17 -14.87
C THR A 75 16.59 7.27 -13.89
N SER A 76 16.51 8.49 -14.38
CA SER A 76 16.03 9.65 -13.62
C SER A 76 15.41 10.70 -14.52
N PHE A 77 14.52 11.49 -13.92
CA PHE A 77 13.82 12.58 -14.58
C PHE A 77 13.57 13.73 -13.60
N THR A 78 13.85 14.96 -14.01
CA THR A 78 13.58 16.16 -13.18
C THR A 78 12.33 16.87 -13.68
N PHE A 79 11.43 17.18 -12.75
CA PHE A 79 10.17 17.86 -13.01
C PHE A 79 10.03 19.12 -12.15
N THR A 80 9.54 20.21 -12.74
CA THR A 80 9.28 21.47 -12.03
C THR A 80 7.77 21.56 -11.73
N PRO A 81 7.33 21.32 -10.47
CA PRO A 81 5.92 21.37 -10.11
C PRO A 81 5.42 22.81 -9.94
N LYS A 82 4.13 23.03 -10.19
CA LYS A 82 3.43 24.20 -9.69
C LYS A 82 3.24 24.05 -8.19
N PRO A 83 3.44 25.10 -7.37
CA PRO A 83 3.21 25.04 -5.93
C PRO A 83 1.76 24.70 -5.57
N ASN A 84 1.56 23.95 -4.49
CA ASN A 84 0.25 23.51 -3.97
C ASN A 84 -0.57 22.65 -4.93
N VAL A 85 0.05 22.08 -5.95
CA VAL A 85 -0.57 21.16 -6.89
C VAL A 85 -0.04 19.75 -6.63
N VAL A 86 -0.94 18.79 -6.47
CA VAL A 86 -0.60 17.37 -6.36
C VAL A 86 -0.31 16.83 -7.76
N TYR A 87 0.89 16.32 -7.97
CA TYR A 87 1.27 15.60 -9.17
C TYR A 87 1.36 14.12 -8.91
N GLN A 88 0.98 13.31 -9.90
CA GLN A 88 1.05 11.86 -9.87
C GLN A 88 2.01 11.39 -10.95
N PHE A 89 2.82 10.39 -10.63
CA PHE A 89 3.85 9.86 -11.51
C PHE A 89 3.82 8.35 -11.52
N ARG A 90 4.00 7.77 -12.69
CA ARG A 90 4.30 6.35 -12.88
C ARG A 90 5.34 6.19 -13.97
N VAL A 91 6.11 5.13 -13.90
CA VAL A 91 7.21 4.84 -14.83
C VAL A 91 7.03 3.46 -15.42
N THR A 92 7.29 3.33 -16.70
CA THR A 92 7.37 2.05 -17.42
C THR A 92 8.75 1.89 -18.05
N ALA A 93 9.16 0.67 -18.26
CA ALA A 93 10.36 0.31 -19.00
C ALA A 93 9.98 -0.11 -20.44
N VAL A 94 10.76 0.27 -21.43
CA VAL A 94 10.45 0.06 -22.85
C VAL A 94 11.63 -0.54 -23.58
N ASN A 95 11.37 -1.48 -24.49
CA ASN A 95 12.30 -1.97 -25.49
C ASN A 95 11.55 -2.28 -26.80
N ARG A 96 12.21 -2.93 -27.76
CA ARG A 96 11.60 -3.31 -29.04
C ARG A 96 10.49 -4.37 -28.91
N GLY A 97 10.42 -5.08 -27.78
CA GLY A 97 9.39 -6.08 -27.46
C GLY A 97 8.11 -5.46 -26.89
N GLY A 98 8.17 -4.20 -26.47
CA GLY A 98 7.02 -3.51 -25.92
C GLY A 98 7.33 -2.69 -24.66
N GLU A 99 6.27 -2.32 -23.97
CA GLU A 99 6.27 -1.53 -22.74
C GLU A 99 5.85 -2.39 -21.55
N SER A 100 6.54 -2.27 -20.43
CA SER A 100 6.23 -2.99 -19.20
C SER A 100 4.91 -2.51 -18.57
N PHE A 101 4.40 -3.27 -17.60
CA PHE A 101 3.43 -2.71 -16.67
C PHE A 101 4.03 -1.51 -15.93
N PRO A 102 3.21 -0.50 -15.55
CA PRO A 102 3.70 0.66 -14.82
C PRO A 102 4.06 0.30 -13.37
N THR A 103 4.86 1.15 -12.74
CA THR A 103 5.04 1.18 -11.29
C THR A 103 3.74 1.50 -10.57
N ASN A 104 3.70 1.33 -9.26
CA ASN A 104 2.72 2.05 -8.45
C ASN A 104 2.81 3.54 -8.77
N THR A 105 1.66 4.20 -8.71
CA THR A 105 1.60 5.65 -8.86
C THR A 105 2.11 6.30 -7.57
N LEU A 106 3.21 7.04 -7.67
CA LEU A 106 3.69 7.89 -6.59
C LEU A 106 3.24 9.32 -6.82
N ALA A 107 3.03 10.06 -5.74
CA ALA A 107 2.59 11.45 -5.81
C ALA A 107 3.55 12.39 -5.08
N ALA A 108 3.48 13.67 -5.43
CA ALA A 108 4.18 14.73 -4.74
C ALA A 108 3.41 16.05 -4.78
N CYS A 109 3.60 16.88 -3.77
CA CYS A 109 3.06 18.23 -3.70
C CYS A 109 4.08 19.14 -3.00
N ILE A 110 4.50 20.21 -3.65
CA ILE A 110 5.42 21.20 -3.06
C ILE A 110 4.61 22.42 -2.61
N SER A 111 4.78 22.80 -1.38
CA SER A 111 4.10 23.95 -0.79
C SER A 111 4.60 25.27 -1.38
N ALA A 112 3.69 26.24 -1.59
CA ALA A 112 4.06 27.62 -1.89
C ALA A 112 4.67 28.35 -0.69
N GLN A 113 4.48 27.82 0.52
CA GLN A 113 4.92 28.47 1.74
C GLN A 113 6.41 28.23 2.00
N ALA A 114 7.18 29.31 2.15
CA ALA A 114 8.58 29.22 2.55
C ALA A 114 8.73 28.54 3.92
N GLY A 115 9.74 27.66 4.06
CA GLY A 115 9.98 26.93 5.30
C GLY A 115 9.01 25.77 5.54
N ALA A 116 8.23 25.37 4.55
CA ALA A 116 7.40 24.16 4.62
C ALA A 116 8.25 22.94 4.98
N ARG A 117 7.72 22.08 5.87
CA ARG A 117 8.43 20.89 6.36
C ARG A 117 8.35 19.76 5.33
N ASP A 118 9.45 19.03 5.19
CA ASP A 118 9.49 17.88 4.29
C ASP A 118 8.87 16.64 4.94
N VAL A 119 7.97 15.99 4.20
CA VAL A 119 7.24 14.78 4.60
C VAL A 119 7.42 13.71 3.50
N LEU A 120 7.72 12.50 3.93
CA LEU A 120 7.80 11.34 3.06
C LEU A 120 6.57 10.46 3.25
N VAL A 121 5.92 10.09 2.15
CA VAL A 121 4.94 9.00 2.10
C VAL A 121 5.65 7.76 1.54
N VAL A 122 5.66 6.67 2.28
CA VAL A 122 6.24 5.40 1.84
C VAL A 122 5.10 4.47 1.42
N ASP A 123 5.06 4.14 0.13
CA ASP A 123 4.13 3.16 -0.41
C ASP A 123 4.64 1.75 -0.13
N GLY A 124 4.10 1.13 0.92
CA GLY A 124 4.35 -0.25 1.33
C GLY A 124 3.27 -1.23 0.89
N PHE A 125 2.22 -0.76 0.18
CA PHE A 125 1.16 -1.64 -0.30
C PHE A 125 1.51 -2.20 -1.68
N THR A 126 2.22 -3.33 -1.70
CA THR A 126 2.67 -4.00 -2.93
C THR A 126 1.90 -5.29 -3.23
N ARG A 127 1.14 -5.80 -2.25
CA ARG A 127 0.51 -7.10 -2.30
C ARG A 127 -0.49 -7.23 -3.45
N LEU A 128 -0.31 -8.29 -4.24
CA LEU A 128 -1.28 -8.86 -5.18
C LEU A 128 -1.29 -10.37 -4.91
N ALA A 129 -2.40 -10.89 -4.42
CA ALA A 129 -2.51 -12.28 -4.00
C ALA A 129 -3.94 -12.79 -4.23
N GLY A 130 -4.05 -14.06 -4.58
CA GLY A 130 -5.35 -14.75 -4.58
C GLY A 130 -5.92 -14.90 -3.17
N PRO A 131 -7.11 -15.46 -3.05
CA PRO A 131 -7.68 -15.82 -1.75
C PRO A 131 -6.84 -16.87 -1.03
N ALA A 132 -7.04 -16.98 0.31
CA ALA A 132 -6.39 -18.01 1.11
C ALA A 132 -6.73 -19.41 0.57
N VAL A 133 -5.71 -20.24 0.41
CA VAL A 133 -5.85 -21.63 -0.04
C VAL A 133 -6.04 -22.52 1.17
N VAL A 134 -7.02 -23.43 1.09
CA VAL A 134 -7.20 -24.52 2.03
C VAL A 134 -6.88 -25.83 1.34
N ASP A 135 -5.96 -26.58 1.91
CA ASP A 135 -5.67 -27.98 1.55
C ASP A 135 -5.19 -28.71 2.79
N ASP A 136 -6.16 -29.24 3.57
CA ASP A 136 -5.89 -29.93 4.83
C ASP A 136 -6.01 -31.47 4.72
N GLY A 137 -6.09 -31.99 3.49
CA GLY A 137 -6.24 -33.40 3.18
C GLY A 137 -7.70 -33.89 3.19
N THR A 138 -8.60 -33.17 3.84
CA THR A 138 -10.05 -33.45 3.82
C THR A 138 -10.81 -32.42 3.00
N ARG A 139 -10.35 -31.17 3.01
CA ARG A 139 -10.94 -30.04 2.29
C ARG A 139 -9.89 -29.41 1.37
N GLN A 140 -10.32 -29.02 0.18
CA GLN A 140 -9.53 -28.26 -0.80
C GLN A 140 -10.35 -27.12 -1.35
N GLY A 141 -9.79 -25.90 -1.44
CA GLY A 141 -10.48 -24.75 -1.97
C GLY A 141 -9.92 -23.41 -1.48
N PHE A 142 -10.80 -22.44 -1.33
CA PHE A 142 -10.45 -21.08 -0.89
C PHE A 142 -11.26 -20.70 0.35
N ASP A 143 -10.58 -20.14 1.35
CA ASP A 143 -11.18 -19.58 2.55
C ASP A 143 -11.15 -18.05 2.46
N LEU A 144 -12.27 -17.49 2.01
CA LEU A 144 -12.42 -16.06 1.81
C LEU A 144 -12.63 -15.28 3.11
N ASP A 145 -13.04 -15.97 4.19
CA ASP A 145 -13.13 -15.38 5.54
C ASP A 145 -11.74 -15.23 6.16
N ALA A 146 -10.83 -16.15 5.85
CA ALA A 146 -9.44 -16.06 6.29
C ALA A 146 -8.71 -14.95 5.52
N ASP A 147 -8.88 -14.90 4.20
CA ASP A 147 -8.30 -13.88 3.33
C ASP A 147 -8.95 -13.88 1.95
N MET A 148 -9.60 -12.78 1.58
CA MET A 148 -10.15 -12.61 0.22
C MET A 148 -9.08 -12.45 -0.85
N GLY A 149 -7.82 -12.28 -0.48
CA GLY A 149 -6.77 -11.86 -1.38
C GLY A 149 -6.84 -10.36 -1.72
N VAL A 150 -5.97 -9.95 -2.61
CA VAL A 150 -5.89 -8.58 -3.15
C VAL A 150 -5.74 -8.65 -4.65
N SER A 151 -6.80 -8.35 -5.37
CA SER A 151 -6.81 -8.27 -6.83
C SER A 151 -6.35 -6.90 -7.32
N LEU A 152 -5.91 -6.82 -8.57
CA LEU A 152 -5.58 -5.56 -9.22
C LEU A 152 -6.83 -4.97 -9.90
N GLY A 153 -7.10 -3.68 -9.62
CA GLY A 153 -8.14 -2.93 -10.30
C GLY A 153 -9.57 -3.44 -10.05
N MET A 154 -10.46 -3.20 -11.01
CA MET A 154 -11.85 -3.61 -10.94
C MET A 154 -12.02 -5.03 -11.48
N ASN A 155 -12.73 -5.87 -10.73
CA ASN A 155 -13.01 -7.25 -11.11
C ASN A 155 -14.50 -7.46 -11.34
N ALA A 156 -14.80 -8.24 -12.38
CA ALA A 156 -16.18 -8.66 -12.63
C ALA A 156 -16.57 -9.76 -11.64
N GLY A 157 -17.73 -9.61 -11.07
CA GLY A 157 -18.55 -10.61 -10.45
C GLY A 157 -17.87 -11.69 -9.66
N TRP A 158 -17.54 -11.39 -8.43
CA TRP A 158 -17.31 -12.43 -7.47
C TRP A 158 -18.65 -13.07 -7.09
N VAL A 159 -18.70 -14.40 -7.10
CA VAL A 159 -19.94 -15.14 -6.88
C VAL A 159 -20.16 -15.57 -5.42
N GLY A 160 -19.63 -14.81 -4.47
CA GLY A 160 -19.84 -15.07 -3.05
C GLY A 160 -18.74 -15.88 -2.38
N ARG A 161 -19.04 -16.43 -1.20
CA ARG A 161 -18.09 -17.24 -0.45
C ARG A 161 -17.98 -18.65 -1.01
N GLN A 162 -16.78 -19.02 -1.41
CA GLN A 162 -16.43 -20.39 -1.69
C GLN A 162 -15.58 -20.91 -0.52
N ILE A 163 -16.22 -21.57 0.47
CA ILE A 163 -15.60 -21.85 1.76
C ILE A 163 -14.72 -23.10 1.69
N ASP A 164 -15.25 -24.20 1.13
CA ASP A 164 -14.50 -25.41 0.93
C ASP A 164 -15.10 -26.33 -0.15
N PHE A 165 -14.30 -27.30 -0.57
CA PHE A 165 -14.72 -28.41 -1.44
C PHE A 165 -14.50 -29.71 -0.68
N ASP A 166 -15.33 -29.97 0.31
CA ASP A 166 -15.28 -31.20 1.09
C ASP A 166 -15.80 -32.37 0.25
N ARG A 167 -14.91 -33.27 -0.13
CA ARG A 167 -15.26 -34.44 -0.95
C ARG A 167 -16.26 -35.37 -0.27
N SER A 168 -16.25 -35.46 1.04
CA SER A 168 -17.21 -36.28 1.79
C SER A 168 -18.65 -35.74 1.69
N ARG A 169 -18.80 -34.49 1.33
CA ARG A 169 -20.08 -33.78 1.18
C ARG A 169 -20.44 -33.48 -0.26
N ALA A 170 -19.75 -34.08 -1.23
CA ALA A 170 -20.04 -33.88 -2.65
C ALA A 170 -21.53 -34.21 -2.93
N GLY A 171 -22.22 -33.24 -3.59
CA GLY A 171 -23.64 -33.34 -3.89
C GLY A 171 -24.60 -32.96 -2.75
N SER A 172 -24.08 -32.59 -1.57
CA SER A 172 -24.91 -31.98 -0.50
C SER A 172 -25.04 -30.46 -0.72
N GLU A 173 -25.99 -29.84 -0.01
CA GLU A 173 -26.22 -28.39 -0.01
C GLU A 173 -25.67 -27.75 1.27
N GLY A 174 -25.42 -26.44 1.21
CA GLY A 174 -25.01 -25.60 2.32
C GLY A 174 -23.50 -25.48 2.53
N PRO A 175 -23.06 -24.76 3.57
CA PRO A 175 -21.65 -24.51 3.86
C PRO A 175 -20.85 -25.81 4.00
N GLY A 176 -19.66 -25.84 3.40
CA GLY A 176 -18.82 -27.03 3.36
C GLY A 176 -19.19 -28.08 2.32
N ALA A 177 -20.26 -27.88 1.53
CA ALA A 177 -20.60 -28.73 0.39
C ALA A 177 -19.69 -28.42 -0.80
N LEU A 178 -19.39 -29.43 -1.61
CA LEU A 178 -18.58 -29.25 -2.81
C LEU A 178 -19.28 -28.29 -3.79
N GLY A 179 -18.62 -27.20 -4.13
CA GLY A 179 -19.16 -26.16 -4.98
C GLY A 179 -20.12 -25.20 -4.30
N TYR A 180 -20.24 -25.22 -2.96
CA TYR A 180 -21.03 -24.24 -2.22
C TYR A 180 -20.42 -22.84 -2.38
N CYS A 181 -21.26 -21.88 -2.72
CA CYS A 181 -20.94 -20.45 -2.70
C CYS A 181 -22.19 -19.63 -2.40
N GLU A 182 -22.00 -18.50 -1.76
CA GLU A 182 -23.05 -17.48 -1.58
C GLU A 182 -23.06 -16.56 -2.80
N ASP A 183 -24.18 -15.97 -3.13
CA ASP A 183 -24.38 -15.16 -4.34
C ASP A 183 -24.51 -13.66 -4.09
N GLU A 184 -24.20 -13.20 -2.88
CA GLU A 184 -24.34 -11.81 -2.43
C GLU A 184 -23.69 -10.78 -3.40
N LEU A 185 -22.59 -11.18 -4.02
CA LEU A 185 -21.84 -10.32 -4.95
C LEU A 185 -21.94 -10.78 -6.40
N ALA A 186 -22.79 -11.77 -6.69
CA ALA A 186 -22.96 -12.28 -8.06
C ALA A 186 -23.39 -11.15 -9.02
N GLY A 187 -22.69 -11.03 -10.15
CA GLY A 187 -22.95 -10.00 -11.14
C GLY A 187 -22.53 -8.58 -10.77
N ASN A 188 -21.98 -8.36 -9.58
CA ASN A 188 -21.48 -7.06 -9.16
C ASN A 188 -20.01 -6.86 -9.52
N PHE A 189 -19.61 -5.61 -9.73
CA PHE A 189 -18.20 -5.24 -9.79
C PHE A 189 -17.71 -4.84 -8.42
N PHE A 190 -16.44 -5.15 -8.12
CA PHE A 190 -15.78 -4.70 -6.91
C PHE A 190 -14.35 -4.27 -7.21
N MET A 191 -13.85 -3.33 -6.40
CA MET A 191 -12.53 -2.78 -6.56
C MET A 191 -11.52 -3.56 -5.72
N GLY A 192 -10.42 -3.91 -6.37
CA GLY A 192 -9.20 -4.32 -5.70
C GLY A 192 -8.24 -3.13 -5.51
N ARG A 193 -6.96 -3.43 -5.40
CA ARG A 193 -5.89 -2.45 -5.33
C ARG A 193 -5.77 -1.68 -6.65
N GLN A 194 -5.68 -0.34 -6.58
CA GLN A 194 -5.59 0.53 -7.75
C GLN A 194 -4.17 1.00 -8.09
N GLN A 195 -3.20 0.69 -7.23
CA GLN A 195 -1.79 1.13 -7.34
C GLN A 195 -1.61 2.67 -7.33
N ASN A 196 -2.54 3.41 -6.75
CA ASN A 196 -2.50 4.86 -6.63
C ASN A 196 -2.87 5.36 -5.23
N GLU A 197 -2.82 4.48 -4.25
CA GLU A 197 -3.26 4.76 -2.89
C GLU A 197 -2.44 5.87 -2.22
N SER A 198 -1.15 5.99 -2.55
CA SER A 198 -0.27 7.06 -2.05
C SER A 198 -0.76 8.48 -2.42
N VAL A 199 -1.55 8.61 -3.48
CA VAL A 199 -2.06 9.91 -3.97
C VAL A 199 -2.96 10.57 -2.92
N CYS A 200 -3.83 9.79 -2.26
CA CYS A 200 -4.71 10.34 -1.25
C CYS A 200 -3.95 10.77 0.01
N HIS A 201 -2.91 10.04 0.43
CA HIS A 201 -2.04 10.41 1.54
C HIS A 201 -1.32 11.72 1.27
N VAL A 202 -0.67 11.85 0.11
CA VAL A 202 0.00 13.09 -0.31
C VAL A 202 -0.96 14.26 -0.35
N ALA A 203 -2.15 14.09 -0.94
CA ALA A 203 -3.14 15.15 -1.05
C ALA A 203 -3.68 15.59 0.32
N ASP A 204 -3.95 14.65 1.23
CA ASP A 204 -4.50 14.95 2.55
C ASP A 204 -3.44 15.58 3.48
N ILE A 205 -2.17 15.15 3.39
CA ILE A 205 -1.06 15.78 4.10
C ILE A 205 -0.87 17.22 3.60
N ALA A 206 -0.83 17.44 2.28
CA ALA A 206 -0.70 18.77 1.68
C ALA A 206 -1.86 19.69 2.07
N ALA A 207 -3.09 19.16 2.18
CA ALA A 207 -4.26 19.91 2.63
C ALA A 207 -4.25 20.21 4.13
N SER A 208 -3.47 19.47 4.93
CA SER A 208 -3.43 19.62 6.40
C SER A 208 -2.59 20.80 6.88
N GLY A 209 -1.66 21.30 6.06
CA GLY A 209 -0.74 22.39 6.44
C GLY A 209 0.33 22.68 5.39
N ALA A 210 1.32 23.45 5.78
CA ALA A 210 2.46 23.80 4.94
C ALA A 210 3.50 22.68 4.93
N TYR A 211 3.33 21.73 4.02
CA TYR A 211 4.22 20.59 3.85
C TYR A 211 4.68 20.46 2.40
N ASN A 212 5.96 20.12 2.22
CA ASN A 212 6.45 19.55 0.98
C ASN A 212 6.34 18.03 1.11
N VAL A 213 5.54 17.41 0.28
CA VAL A 213 5.25 15.99 0.39
C VAL A 213 5.77 15.29 -0.85
N VAL A 214 6.55 14.24 -0.66
CA VAL A 214 7.00 13.35 -1.75
C VAL A 214 6.73 11.91 -1.36
N ALA A 215 6.52 11.05 -2.36
CA ALA A 215 6.32 9.63 -2.14
C ALA A 215 7.50 8.79 -2.65
N SER A 216 7.69 7.62 -2.04
CA SER A 216 8.68 6.62 -2.41
C SER A 216 8.10 5.22 -2.28
N SER A 217 8.54 4.29 -3.11
CA SER A 217 8.29 2.87 -2.84
C SER A 217 9.02 2.43 -1.56
N VAL A 218 8.44 1.49 -0.83
CA VAL A 218 9.08 0.89 0.36
C VAL A 218 10.42 0.25 0.01
N GLU A 219 10.52 -0.37 -1.15
CA GLU A 219 11.73 -0.99 -1.67
C GLU A 219 12.91 0.00 -1.75
N ALA A 220 12.66 1.25 -2.16
CA ALA A 220 13.71 2.28 -2.22
C ALA A 220 14.22 2.68 -0.81
N VAL A 221 13.38 2.59 0.20
CA VAL A 221 13.78 2.78 1.61
C VAL A 221 14.58 1.59 2.10
N GLU A 222 14.11 0.37 1.84
CA GLU A 222 14.75 -0.87 2.25
C GLU A 222 16.14 -1.06 1.66
N ASN A 223 16.33 -0.60 0.42
CA ASN A 223 17.62 -0.63 -0.30
C ASN A 223 18.51 0.60 -0.04
N GLY A 224 18.08 1.51 0.85
CA GLY A 224 18.90 2.65 1.29
C GLY A 224 18.99 3.81 0.28
N PHE A 225 18.18 3.81 -0.79
CA PHE A 225 18.12 4.93 -1.74
C PHE A 225 17.38 6.14 -1.19
N VAL A 226 16.51 5.93 -0.21
CA VAL A 226 15.81 6.98 0.52
C VAL A 226 16.10 6.82 2.02
N LYS A 227 16.63 7.88 2.63
CA LYS A 227 16.91 7.92 4.06
C LYS A 227 15.76 8.58 4.79
N LEU A 228 15.15 7.90 5.75
CA LEU A 228 14.03 8.43 6.53
C LEU A 228 14.45 9.68 7.33
N SER A 229 15.73 9.77 7.74
CA SER A 229 16.28 10.92 8.48
C SER A 229 16.26 12.25 7.71
N ASP A 230 16.11 12.22 6.40
CA ASP A 230 16.04 13.42 5.57
C ASP A 230 14.65 14.11 5.68
N TYR A 231 13.70 13.46 6.33
CA TYR A 231 12.32 13.92 6.45
C TYR A 231 11.90 14.10 7.90
N ARG A 232 11.17 15.18 8.16
CA ARG A 232 10.68 15.48 9.52
C ARG A 232 9.59 14.51 9.96
N ILE A 233 8.72 14.09 9.04
CA ILE A 233 7.62 13.16 9.27
C ILE A 233 7.65 12.13 8.16
N VAL A 234 7.41 10.88 8.52
CA VAL A 234 7.30 9.74 7.60
C VAL A 234 5.93 9.11 7.78
N ASP A 235 5.19 8.95 6.70
CA ASP A 235 3.91 8.26 6.62
C ASP A 235 4.08 6.93 5.87
N LEU A 236 3.87 5.81 6.56
CA LEU A 236 3.96 4.46 6.03
C LEU A 236 2.57 3.92 5.74
N MET A 237 2.27 3.72 4.46
CA MET A 237 1.00 3.21 3.99
C MET A 237 1.12 1.74 3.60
N PHE A 238 0.38 0.87 4.28
CA PHE A 238 0.43 -0.58 4.04
C PHE A 238 -0.85 -1.18 3.47
N GLY A 239 -1.99 -0.47 3.48
CA GLY A 239 -3.24 -1.02 2.95
C GLY A 239 -3.57 -2.40 3.50
N LEU A 240 -3.67 -3.40 2.61
CA LEU A 240 -3.87 -4.82 2.94
C LEU A 240 -2.57 -5.65 2.85
N GLN A 241 -1.42 -5.03 3.00
CA GLN A 241 -0.12 -5.70 3.00
C GLN A 241 -0.02 -6.66 4.18
N LYS A 242 0.32 -7.90 3.91
CA LYS A 242 0.68 -8.94 4.89
C LYS A 242 1.38 -10.10 4.22
N ASP A 243 2.15 -10.86 4.97
CA ASP A 243 2.63 -12.18 4.57
C ASP A 243 1.47 -13.16 4.65
N ASP A 244 1.05 -13.72 3.53
CA ASP A 244 -0.06 -14.68 3.47
C ASP A 244 0.39 -16.13 3.58
N GLY A 245 1.71 -16.38 3.50
CA GLY A 245 2.32 -17.69 3.68
C GLY A 245 2.22 -18.65 2.47
N TYR A 246 1.53 -18.26 1.39
CA TYR A 246 1.34 -19.10 0.19
C TYR A 246 1.75 -18.42 -1.13
N SER A 247 1.84 -17.10 -1.17
CA SER A 247 2.32 -16.37 -2.34
C SER A 247 3.81 -16.58 -2.58
N LEU A 248 4.23 -16.58 -3.84
CA LEU A 248 5.64 -16.68 -4.22
C LEU A 248 6.48 -15.49 -3.75
N VAL A 249 5.83 -14.33 -3.55
CA VAL A 249 6.45 -13.12 -3.01
C VAL A 249 5.98 -12.96 -1.57
N ARG A 250 6.93 -12.69 -0.69
CA ARG A 250 6.62 -12.42 0.71
C ARG A 250 6.23 -10.95 0.90
N TYR A 251 4.95 -10.70 1.21
CA TYR A 251 4.39 -9.36 1.35
C TYR A 251 4.40 -8.83 2.80
N LYS A 252 5.50 -9.03 3.53
CA LYS A 252 5.62 -8.59 4.92
C LYS A 252 5.40 -7.09 5.06
N THR A 253 4.62 -6.64 6.07
CA THR A 253 4.40 -5.21 6.35
C THR A 253 5.71 -4.54 6.77
N PHE A 254 6.34 -4.99 7.84
CA PHE A 254 7.64 -4.48 8.27
C PHE A 254 8.73 -5.52 8.01
N SER A 255 9.36 -5.45 6.86
CA SER A 255 10.54 -6.26 6.56
C SER A 255 11.66 -5.98 7.55
N GLN A 256 12.66 -6.86 7.63
CA GLN A 256 13.81 -6.65 8.51
C GLN A 256 14.57 -5.35 8.18
N SER A 257 14.71 -5.02 6.90
CA SER A 257 15.41 -3.81 6.45
C SER A 257 14.63 -2.55 6.86
N LEU A 258 13.32 -2.55 6.65
CA LEU A 258 12.44 -1.44 7.03
C LEU A 258 12.42 -1.23 8.55
N ARG A 259 12.36 -2.31 9.35
CA ARG A 259 12.44 -2.22 10.82
C ARG A 259 13.74 -1.53 11.29
N LYS A 260 14.89 -1.92 10.73
CA LYS A 260 16.18 -1.28 11.04
C LYS A 260 16.22 0.20 10.66
N ALA A 261 15.65 0.56 9.50
CA ALA A 261 15.55 1.96 9.07
C ALA A 261 14.68 2.79 10.03
N LEU A 262 13.51 2.25 10.43
CA LEU A 262 12.60 2.90 11.38
C LEU A 262 13.21 3.02 12.79
N GLU A 263 13.84 1.99 13.32
CA GLU A 263 14.55 2.05 14.61
C GLU A 263 15.63 3.13 14.61
N THR A 264 16.36 3.27 13.51
CA THR A 264 17.36 4.32 13.36
C THR A 264 16.70 5.70 13.29
N TYR A 265 15.61 5.83 12.55
CA TYR A 265 14.85 7.06 12.39
C TYR A 265 14.26 7.57 13.70
N VAL A 266 13.61 6.69 14.49
CA VAL A 266 13.01 7.09 15.77
C VAL A 266 14.05 7.46 16.83
N ARG A 267 15.23 6.80 16.85
CA ARG A 267 16.36 7.22 17.70
C ARG A 267 16.85 8.64 17.38
N GLY A 268 16.66 9.11 16.16
CA GLY A 268 16.95 10.48 15.72
C GLY A 268 15.81 11.47 15.96
N ASN A 269 14.89 11.18 16.87
CA ASN A 269 13.68 11.97 17.13
C ASN A 269 12.74 12.04 15.91
N GLY A 270 12.63 10.90 15.20
CA GLY A 270 11.74 10.72 14.05
C GLY A 270 10.26 10.82 14.45
N ARG A 271 9.42 11.13 13.47
CA ARG A 271 7.97 11.26 13.65
C ARG A 271 7.27 10.41 12.60
N VAL A 272 6.57 9.38 13.05
CA VAL A 272 6.08 8.35 12.15
C VAL A 272 4.57 8.17 12.28
N LEU A 273 3.89 8.17 11.11
CA LEU A 273 2.53 7.72 10.92
C LEU A 273 2.58 6.35 10.24
N VAL A 274 1.72 5.43 10.67
CA VAL A 274 1.53 4.13 10.02
C VAL A 274 0.05 3.86 9.89
N SER A 275 -0.38 3.33 8.74
CA SER A 275 -1.73 2.82 8.54
C SER A 275 -1.74 1.53 7.73
N GLY A 276 -2.61 0.59 8.10
CA GLY A 276 -2.77 -0.67 7.39
C GLY A 276 -3.60 -1.67 8.19
N ALA A 277 -4.20 -2.62 7.50
CA ALA A 277 -5.11 -3.59 8.11
C ALA A 277 -4.40 -4.64 8.98
N TYR A 278 -3.09 -4.89 8.73
CA TYR A 278 -2.34 -5.99 9.34
C TYR A 278 -1.00 -5.53 9.94
N VAL A 279 -0.92 -4.29 10.41
CA VAL A 279 0.32 -3.67 10.92
C VAL A 279 0.84 -4.32 12.21
N ALA A 280 0.00 -5.00 12.97
CA ALA A 280 0.38 -5.72 14.17
C ALA A 280 0.25 -7.24 14.00
N SER A 281 -0.82 -7.72 13.38
CA SER A 281 -1.08 -9.16 13.22
C SER A 281 -0.10 -9.87 12.29
N ASP A 282 0.51 -9.16 11.35
CA ASP A 282 1.58 -9.68 10.51
C ASP A 282 2.93 -9.82 11.26
N MET A 283 3.07 -9.20 12.43
CA MET A 283 4.28 -9.25 13.27
C MET A 283 4.23 -10.44 14.25
N GLN A 284 4.58 -11.64 13.78
CA GLN A 284 4.36 -12.89 14.52
C GLN A 284 5.56 -13.35 15.34
N LEU A 285 6.78 -12.97 14.96
CA LEU A 285 8.01 -13.36 15.66
C LEU A 285 8.26 -12.46 16.87
N ASP A 286 8.96 -12.97 17.90
CA ASP A 286 9.26 -12.19 19.10
C ASP A 286 10.06 -10.90 18.80
N ALA A 287 11.01 -10.97 17.88
CA ALA A 287 11.74 -9.78 17.44
C ALA A 287 10.86 -8.76 16.73
N GLU A 288 9.82 -9.21 16.04
CA GLU A 288 8.83 -8.35 15.36
C GLU A 288 7.88 -7.71 16.36
N ARG A 289 7.39 -8.48 17.35
CA ARG A 289 6.60 -7.95 18.46
C ARG A 289 7.38 -6.96 19.31
N SER A 290 8.66 -7.25 19.54
CA SER A 290 9.57 -6.32 20.24
C SER A 290 9.76 -5.02 19.47
N PHE A 291 9.85 -5.07 18.14
CA PHE A 291 9.88 -3.86 17.31
C PHE A 291 8.61 -3.03 17.48
N LEU A 292 7.42 -3.62 17.43
CA LEU A 292 6.15 -2.90 17.63
C LEU A 292 6.10 -2.24 19.02
N SER A 293 6.47 -2.97 20.07
CA SER A 293 6.47 -2.44 21.44
C SER A 293 7.53 -1.36 21.66
N ASN A 294 8.68 -1.43 21.00
CA ASN A 294 9.75 -0.46 21.15
C ASN A 294 9.52 0.82 20.34
N VAL A 295 9.04 0.69 19.11
CA VAL A 295 8.89 1.82 18.17
C VAL A 295 7.52 2.48 18.30
N PHE A 296 6.45 1.69 18.32
CA PHE A 296 5.08 2.21 18.32
C PHE A 296 4.40 2.17 19.68
N LYS A 297 5.01 1.50 20.66
CA LYS A 297 4.43 1.26 21.99
C LYS A 297 3.06 0.59 21.92
N VAL A 298 2.97 -0.45 21.09
CA VAL A 298 1.73 -1.21 20.88
C VAL A 298 1.95 -2.70 20.98
N GLY A 299 0.87 -3.40 21.35
CA GLY A 299 0.72 -4.84 21.26
C GLY A 299 -0.48 -5.21 20.41
N LEU A 300 -0.50 -6.42 19.86
CA LEU A 300 -1.64 -6.96 19.15
C LEU A 300 -2.77 -7.29 20.14
N GLY A 301 -3.95 -6.72 19.95
CA GLY A 301 -5.20 -7.02 20.70
C GLY A 301 -6.08 -8.04 20.00
N GLY A 302 -5.72 -8.44 18.78
CA GLY A 302 -6.51 -9.33 17.92
C GLY A 302 -6.90 -8.67 16.60
N GLN A 303 -7.89 -9.25 15.93
CA GLN A 303 -8.43 -8.70 14.67
C GLN A 303 -9.93 -8.45 14.81
N ASN A 304 -10.40 -7.30 14.35
CA ASN A 304 -11.81 -7.01 14.20
C ASN A 304 -12.24 -7.46 12.79
N LYS A 305 -13.02 -8.54 12.73
CA LYS A 305 -13.60 -9.11 11.51
C LYS A 305 -15.10 -8.82 11.36
N ASN A 306 -15.67 -8.04 12.29
CA ASN A 306 -17.10 -7.69 12.24
C ASN A 306 -17.34 -6.60 11.19
N ILE A 307 -17.69 -7.01 9.98
CA ILE A 307 -18.01 -6.11 8.86
C ILE A 307 -19.41 -5.49 8.93
N SER A 308 -20.22 -5.82 9.95
CA SER A 308 -21.54 -5.21 10.14
C SER A 308 -21.46 -3.78 10.66
N THR A 309 -20.33 -3.38 11.24
CA THR A 309 -20.08 -2.03 11.77
C THR A 309 -18.83 -1.43 11.12
N ASN A 310 -18.98 -0.23 10.60
CA ASN A 310 -17.92 0.48 9.89
C ASN A 310 -17.36 1.66 10.70
N LEU A 311 -18.03 2.03 11.80
CA LEU A 311 -17.77 3.24 12.54
C LEU A 311 -16.47 3.17 13.33
N VAL A 312 -15.68 4.24 13.23
CA VAL A 312 -14.50 4.52 14.06
C VAL A 312 -14.69 5.87 14.73
N ASN A 313 -14.38 5.94 16.02
CA ASN A 313 -14.50 7.15 16.83
C ASN A 313 -13.12 7.56 17.36
N GLY A 314 -12.77 8.82 17.27
CA GLY A 314 -11.53 9.36 17.84
C GLY A 314 -11.15 10.71 17.28
N LEU A 315 -10.17 11.36 17.88
CA LEU A 315 -9.70 12.71 17.48
C LEU A 315 -10.80 13.77 17.41
N GLY A 316 -11.90 13.58 18.15
CA GLY A 316 -13.07 14.47 18.14
C GLY A 316 -13.99 14.29 16.93
N ILE A 317 -13.83 13.25 16.15
CA ILE A 317 -14.64 12.95 14.97
C ILE A 317 -15.07 11.49 14.92
N ASN A 318 -16.17 11.25 14.19
CA ASN A 318 -16.68 9.91 13.89
C ASN A 318 -16.67 9.74 12.38
N PHE A 319 -16.25 8.59 11.90
CA PHE A 319 -16.19 8.29 10.47
C PHE A 319 -16.33 6.79 10.21
N ASP A 320 -16.73 6.46 8.98
CA ASP A 320 -16.84 5.08 8.53
C ASP A 320 -15.62 4.68 7.70
N ILE A 321 -15.19 3.45 7.85
CA ILE A 321 -14.19 2.79 6.99
C ILE A 321 -14.87 1.79 6.04
N ILE A 322 -14.29 1.61 4.86
CA ILE A 322 -14.78 0.69 3.83
C ILE A 322 -14.39 -0.74 4.25
N ARG A 323 -15.39 -1.53 4.66
CA ARG A 323 -15.23 -2.91 5.12
C ARG A 323 -15.90 -3.96 4.23
N ARG A 324 -16.72 -3.53 3.29
CA ARG A 324 -17.37 -4.43 2.32
C ARG A 324 -16.91 -4.11 0.91
N PRO A 325 -16.72 -5.12 0.07
CA PRO A 325 -16.43 -4.92 -1.35
C PRO A 325 -17.46 -4.00 -2.01
N ASN A 326 -16.98 -3.10 -2.85
CA ASN A 326 -17.81 -2.18 -3.63
C ASN A 326 -17.07 -1.78 -4.91
N ASP A 327 -17.69 -0.96 -5.75
CA ASP A 327 -17.18 -0.54 -7.05
C ASP A 327 -16.26 0.71 -7.01
N ARG A 328 -15.87 1.18 -5.82
CA ARG A 328 -15.16 2.45 -5.67
C ARG A 328 -13.77 2.32 -5.07
N HIS A 329 -13.60 1.42 -4.11
CA HIS A 329 -12.37 1.25 -3.37
C HIS A 329 -12.26 -0.17 -2.83
N TYR A 330 -11.06 -0.70 -2.64
CA TYR A 330 -10.87 -1.96 -1.96
C TYR A 330 -11.39 -1.91 -0.51
N ALA A 331 -11.70 -3.05 0.06
CA ALA A 331 -12.30 -3.16 1.37
C ALA A 331 -11.33 -3.77 2.39
N ALA A 332 -11.20 -3.15 3.57
CA ALA A 332 -10.48 -3.70 4.71
C ALA A 332 -11.43 -4.55 5.58
N GLN A 333 -11.71 -5.79 5.17
CA GLN A 333 -12.66 -6.66 5.85
C GLN A 333 -12.19 -7.08 7.24
N SER A 334 -10.91 -7.38 7.39
CA SER A 334 -10.24 -7.62 8.68
C SER A 334 -9.29 -6.48 8.97
N VAL A 335 -9.33 -5.97 10.20
CA VAL A 335 -8.48 -4.87 10.65
C VAL A 335 -7.92 -5.19 12.03
N ASP A 336 -6.73 -4.70 12.34
CA ASP A 336 -6.06 -4.98 13.60
C ASP A 336 -6.68 -4.20 14.77
N ILE A 337 -6.82 -4.87 15.90
CA ILE A 337 -7.01 -4.26 17.21
C ILE A 337 -5.62 -4.08 17.81
N ILE A 338 -5.24 -2.83 18.09
CA ILE A 338 -3.90 -2.49 18.58
C ILE A 338 -3.98 -1.85 19.96
N ASN A 339 -3.46 -2.54 20.97
CA ASN A 339 -3.51 -2.08 22.34
C ASN A 339 -2.31 -1.17 22.67
N PRO A 340 -2.54 -0.02 23.29
CA PRO A 340 -1.44 0.85 23.72
C PRO A 340 -0.65 0.22 24.88
N LEU A 341 0.67 0.32 24.81
CA LEU A 341 1.58 0.03 25.91
C LEU A 341 2.06 1.35 26.51
N ALA A 342 1.91 1.51 27.83
CA ALA A 342 2.30 2.74 28.51
C ALA A 342 3.73 3.20 28.12
N PRO A 343 3.98 4.46 27.86
CA PRO A 343 3.08 5.63 28.06
C PRO A 343 2.24 6.03 26.83
N ALA A 344 2.13 5.17 25.79
CA ALA A 344 1.22 5.42 24.67
C ALA A 344 -0.25 5.35 25.10
N PHE A 345 -1.13 5.93 24.28
CA PHE A 345 -2.55 6.00 24.58
C PHE A 345 -3.41 5.69 23.35
N CYS A 346 -4.63 5.20 23.60
CA CYS A 346 -5.61 4.98 22.55
C CYS A 346 -6.07 6.31 21.96
N ALA A 347 -5.92 6.46 20.64
CA ALA A 347 -6.33 7.65 19.90
C ALA A 347 -7.68 7.50 19.20
N MET A 348 -8.03 6.26 18.79
CA MET A 348 -9.29 5.95 18.13
C MET A 348 -9.80 4.56 18.55
N ARG A 349 -11.12 4.35 18.49
CA ARG A 349 -11.78 3.08 18.77
C ARG A 349 -12.74 2.67 17.66
N TYR A 350 -12.83 1.38 17.44
CA TYR A 350 -13.91 0.79 16.65
C TYR A 350 -15.25 0.90 17.41
N ALA A 351 -16.36 0.66 16.70
CA ALA A 351 -17.72 0.76 17.27
C ALA A 351 -17.96 -0.18 18.47
N ASP A 352 -17.24 -1.30 18.54
CA ASP A 352 -17.30 -2.25 19.65
C ASP A 352 -16.47 -1.84 20.87
N GLY A 353 -15.82 -0.68 20.82
CA GLY A 353 -14.98 -0.14 21.89
C GLY A 353 -13.53 -0.62 21.87
N THR A 354 -13.16 -1.55 20.98
CA THR A 354 -11.76 -2.00 20.83
C THR A 354 -10.87 -0.93 20.20
N ASP A 355 -9.59 -0.97 20.50
CA ASP A 355 -8.65 0.09 20.11
C ASP A 355 -8.27 -0.03 18.62
N ALA A 356 -8.50 1.04 17.85
CA ALA A 356 -8.29 1.13 16.40
C ALA A 356 -7.01 1.90 16.04
N ALA A 357 -6.59 2.84 16.88
CA ALA A 357 -5.37 3.61 16.68
C ALA A 357 -4.73 3.99 18.00
N VAL A 358 -3.41 4.06 18.01
CA VAL A 358 -2.59 4.39 19.17
C VAL A 358 -1.64 5.53 18.83
N ALA A 359 -1.46 6.45 19.79
CA ALA A 359 -0.51 7.53 19.70
C ALA A 359 0.53 7.45 20.83
N TYR A 360 1.77 7.72 20.48
CA TYR A 360 2.89 7.84 21.40
C TYR A 360 3.51 9.23 21.27
N ASP A 361 3.55 9.97 22.39
CA ASP A 361 4.12 11.30 22.52
C ASP A 361 5.33 11.26 23.46
N GLY A 362 6.43 10.69 22.98
CA GLY A 362 7.66 10.56 23.74
C GLY A 362 8.61 11.75 23.55
N ALA A 363 9.55 11.90 24.49
CA ALA A 363 10.64 12.87 24.34
C ALA A 363 11.67 12.45 23.29
N ASP A 364 11.75 11.16 23.00
CA ASP A 364 12.68 10.54 22.05
C ASP A 364 12.13 10.53 20.62
N HIS A 365 10.82 10.29 20.43
CA HIS A 365 10.15 10.29 19.13
C HIS A 365 8.63 10.38 19.31
N LYS A 366 7.91 10.57 18.19
CA LYS A 366 6.46 10.47 18.16
C LYS A 366 6.02 9.44 17.14
N ALA A 367 4.98 8.67 17.50
CA ALA A 367 4.39 7.68 16.61
C ALA A 367 2.86 7.74 16.66
N PHE A 368 2.25 7.53 15.52
CA PHE A 368 0.81 7.34 15.37
C PHE A 368 0.59 6.12 14.49
N ILE A 369 -0.08 5.10 15.01
CA ILE A 369 -0.32 3.86 14.28
C ILE A 369 -1.81 3.55 14.25
N MET A 370 -2.34 3.21 13.07
CA MET A 370 -3.73 2.81 12.83
C MET A 370 -3.77 1.34 12.40
N GLY A 371 -4.63 0.57 13.04
CA GLY A 371 -4.89 -0.84 12.71
C GLY A 371 -5.78 -1.02 11.47
N PHE A 372 -6.04 0.05 10.71
CA PHE A 372 -6.81 0.06 9.47
C PHE A 372 -6.16 1.00 8.45
N PRO A 373 -6.36 0.78 7.13
CA PRO A 373 -5.84 1.66 6.10
C PRO A 373 -6.53 3.03 6.13
N MET A 374 -5.75 4.10 6.13
CA MET A 374 -6.30 5.45 6.16
C MET A 374 -7.09 5.78 4.88
N GLU A 375 -6.65 5.30 3.75
CA GLU A 375 -7.31 5.46 2.46
C GLU A 375 -8.68 4.76 2.40
N CYS A 376 -8.96 3.81 3.30
CA CYS A 376 -10.28 3.20 3.46
C CYS A 376 -11.29 4.07 4.22
N ILE A 377 -10.92 5.23 4.74
CA ILE A 377 -11.89 6.17 5.30
C ILE A 377 -12.82 6.65 4.18
N ASN A 378 -14.10 6.28 4.29
CA ASN A 378 -15.06 6.37 3.19
C ASN A 378 -15.31 7.81 2.71
N ASN A 379 -15.25 8.80 3.61
CA ASN A 379 -15.51 10.20 3.30
C ASN A 379 -14.22 11.01 3.24
N VAL A 380 -13.96 11.66 2.11
CA VAL A 380 -12.74 12.48 1.89
C VAL A 380 -12.59 13.58 2.94
N ARG A 381 -13.68 14.25 3.33
CA ARG A 381 -13.63 15.32 4.35
C ARG A 381 -13.22 14.76 5.72
N SER A 382 -13.78 13.61 6.11
CA SER A 382 -13.41 12.93 7.35
C SER A 382 -11.94 12.49 7.31
N ARG A 383 -11.49 11.92 6.19
CA ARG A 383 -10.10 11.51 6.01
C ARG A 383 -9.12 12.69 6.13
N GLN A 384 -9.46 13.83 5.53
CA GLN A 384 -8.68 15.06 5.66
C GLN A 384 -8.67 15.60 7.10
N GLN A 385 -9.78 15.50 7.83
CA GLN A 385 -9.83 15.88 9.24
C GLN A 385 -8.95 14.97 10.11
N VAL A 386 -9.00 13.65 9.90
CA VAL A 386 -8.11 12.68 10.55
C VAL A 386 -6.65 13.02 10.25
N MET A 387 -6.29 13.16 8.96
CA MET A 387 -4.92 13.51 8.58
C MET A 387 -4.46 14.80 9.21
N LYS A 388 -5.28 15.85 9.22
CA LYS A 388 -4.95 17.12 9.85
C LYS A 388 -4.70 16.98 11.36
N ALA A 389 -5.51 16.20 12.06
CA ALA A 389 -5.32 15.97 13.50
C ALA A 389 -4.02 15.21 13.79
N VAL A 390 -3.74 14.15 13.01
CA VAL A 390 -2.52 13.34 13.11
C VAL A 390 -1.27 14.19 12.79
N MET A 391 -1.30 14.94 11.69
CA MET A 391 -0.18 15.81 11.31
C MET A 391 0.07 16.92 12.33
N THR A 392 -0.99 17.48 12.93
CA THR A 392 -0.89 18.46 14.03
C THR A 392 -0.23 17.84 15.28
N PHE A 393 -0.57 16.60 15.60
CA PHE A 393 0.07 15.84 16.69
C PHE A 393 1.55 15.59 16.42
N LEU A 394 1.88 15.09 15.24
CA LEU A 394 3.25 14.79 14.85
C LEU A 394 4.12 16.04 14.66
N ALA A 395 3.55 17.17 14.29
CA ALA A 395 4.27 18.42 14.04
C ALA A 395 4.75 19.15 15.31
N LYS A 396 4.13 18.87 16.46
CA LYS A 396 4.53 19.41 17.77
C LYS A 396 5.85 18.79 18.24
#